data_aab53e4fc6d4837c05ddd3509f9a804a
#
_entry.id   aab53e4fc6d4837c05ddd3509f9a804a
#
_cell.length_a   1.000
_cell.length_b   1.000
_cell.length_c   1.000
_cell.angle_alpha   90.00
_cell.angle_beta   90.00
_cell.angle_gamma   90.00
#
_symmetry.space_group_name_H-M   'P 1'
#
loop_
_entity.id
_entity.type
_entity.pdbx_description
1 polymer ?
#
loop_
_entity_poly.entity_id
_entity_poly.type
_entity_poly.pdbx_seq_one_letter_code
_entity_poly.pdbx_strand_id
1 'polypeptide(L)'
;MEEFQIQDNQLIRYLGHAQNVIIPKGISFIGTEAFRDCSEITSVIVPEGVTHLGDAVFMNCINLNDIRLPESLKSIGECAFLHCVSLKQIVLPPEIKSLSSQLFHSCEQLTSVFLPDNLSQIGV
;
A
#
# COMPACT_ATOMS: atom_id res chain seq x y z
N MET A 1 -15.15 -17.54 -7.73
CA MET A 1 -14.85 -17.13 -6.36
C MET A 1 -14.23 -15.74 -6.36
N GLU A 2 -14.73 -14.89 -5.49
CA GLU A 2 -14.25 -13.52 -5.38
C GLU A 2 -13.06 -13.44 -4.44
N GLU A 3 -11.92 -13.03 -4.97
CA GLU A 3 -10.74 -12.80 -4.12
C GLU A 3 -10.79 -11.42 -3.49
N PHE A 4 -11.50 -10.48 -4.08
CA PHE A 4 -11.57 -9.10 -3.61
C PHE A 4 -12.99 -8.79 -3.18
N GLN A 5 -13.14 -8.33 -1.95
CA GLN A 5 -14.42 -7.83 -1.47
C GLN A 5 -14.49 -6.35 -1.81
N ILE A 6 -15.38 -6.00 -2.75
CA ILE A 6 -15.47 -4.65 -3.31
C ILE A 6 -16.88 -4.12 -3.12
N GLN A 7 -16.98 -2.85 -2.72
CA GLN A 7 -18.26 -2.17 -2.58
C GLN A 7 -18.06 -0.69 -2.94
N ASP A 8 -18.86 -0.19 -3.88
CA ASP A 8 -18.86 1.23 -4.25
C ASP A 8 -17.47 1.74 -4.63
N ASN A 9 -16.78 1.03 -5.50
CA ASN A 9 -15.43 1.37 -5.97
C ASN A 9 -14.37 1.33 -4.87
N GLN A 10 -14.70 0.72 -3.73
CA GLN A 10 -13.78 0.57 -2.62
C GLN A 10 -13.43 -0.89 -2.42
N LEU A 11 -12.15 -1.20 -2.35
CA LEU A 11 -11.70 -2.53 -2.00
C LEU A 11 -11.70 -2.65 -0.48
N ILE A 12 -12.62 -3.45 0.04
CA ILE A 12 -12.82 -3.59 1.49
C ILE A 12 -11.80 -4.57 2.07
N ARG A 13 -11.59 -5.70 1.40
CA ARG A 13 -10.68 -6.71 1.91
C ARG A 13 -10.27 -7.66 0.80
N TYR A 14 -9.01 -8.11 0.87
CA TYR A 14 -8.48 -9.16 0.01
C TYR A 14 -8.67 -10.50 0.70
N LEU A 15 -9.25 -11.45 0.00
CA LEU A 15 -9.57 -12.78 0.53
C LEU A 15 -8.77 -13.89 -0.14
N GLY A 16 -7.85 -13.53 -1.03
CA GLY A 16 -7.09 -14.51 -1.78
C GLY A 16 -5.80 -14.93 -1.11
N HIS A 17 -5.05 -15.79 -1.81
CA HIS A 17 -3.79 -16.35 -1.32
C HIS A 17 -2.69 -16.28 -2.36
N ALA A 18 -2.78 -15.36 -3.32
CA ALA A 18 -1.79 -15.24 -4.38
C ALA A 18 -0.52 -14.59 -3.87
N GLN A 19 0.61 -14.92 -4.50
CA GLN A 19 1.88 -14.27 -4.22
C GLN A 19 1.97 -12.92 -4.94
N ASN A 20 1.47 -12.86 -6.17
CA ASN A 20 1.53 -11.65 -6.98
C ASN A 20 0.10 -11.17 -7.19
N VAL A 21 -0.21 -9.99 -6.66
CA VAL A 21 -1.57 -9.45 -6.68
C VAL A 21 -1.63 -8.26 -7.62
N ILE A 22 -2.56 -8.31 -8.56
CA ILE A 22 -2.90 -7.16 -9.40
C ILE A 22 -4.30 -6.73 -8.98
N ILE A 23 -4.41 -5.56 -8.36
CA ILE A 23 -5.69 -5.06 -7.89
C ILE A 23 -6.53 -4.67 -9.11
N PRO A 24 -7.83 -5.02 -9.14
CA PRO A 24 -8.68 -4.74 -10.30
C PRO A 24 -8.82 -3.24 -10.57
N LYS A 25 -9.01 -2.91 -11.85
CA LYS A 25 -9.31 -1.54 -12.25
C LYS A 25 -10.69 -1.13 -11.75
N GLY A 26 -10.91 0.18 -11.64
CA GLY A 26 -12.19 0.71 -11.19
C GLY A 26 -12.26 0.96 -9.70
N ILE A 27 -11.19 0.64 -8.97
CA ILE A 27 -11.09 0.89 -7.54
C ILE A 27 -10.51 2.28 -7.34
N SER A 28 -11.14 3.11 -6.51
CA SER A 28 -10.60 4.42 -6.16
C SER A 28 -10.06 4.48 -4.74
N PHE A 29 -10.51 3.59 -3.89
CA PHE A 29 -10.12 3.53 -2.48
C PHE A 29 -9.76 2.12 -2.08
N ILE A 30 -8.62 1.94 -1.40
CA ILE A 30 -8.31 0.66 -0.76
C ILE A 30 -8.47 0.87 0.73
N GLY A 31 -9.37 0.12 1.34
CA GLY A 31 -9.85 0.36 2.69
C GLY A 31 -8.85 0.01 3.78
N THR A 32 -9.20 0.42 4.98
CA THR A 32 -8.42 0.14 6.19
C THR A 32 -8.21 -1.38 6.32
N GLU A 33 -6.96 -1.75 6.53
CA GLU A 33 -6.56 -3.15 6.77
C GLU A 33 -6.91 -4.13 5.64
N ALA A 34 -7.16 -3.64 4.43
CA ALA A 34 -7.63 -4.49 3.34
C ALA A 34 -6.71 -5.67 3.04
N PHE A 35 -5.39 -5.49 3.18
CA PHE A 35 -4.39 -6.54 2.96
C PHE A 35 -3.59 -6.86 4.22
N ARG A 36 -4.08 -6.45 5.39
CA ARG A 36 -3.35 -6.68 6.63
C ARG A 36 -3.11 -8.17 6.85
N ASP A 37 -1.91 -8.51 7.28
CA ASP A 37 -1.49 -9.88 7.62
C ASP A 37 -1.50 -10.84 6.42
N CYS A 38 -1.47 -10.33 5.20
CA CYS A 38 -1.41 -11.17 4.00
C CYS A 38 0.03 -11.65 3.79
N SER A 39 0.42 -12.69 4.50
CA SER A 39 1.81 -13.16 4.52
C SER A 39 2.25 -13.86 3.25
N GLU A 40 1.32 -14.20 2.37
CA GLU A 40 1.66 -14.89 1.12
C GLU A 40 2.01 -13.94 -0.02
N ILE A 41 1.63 -12.66 0.11
CA ILE A 41 1.85 -11.68 -0.95
C ILE A 41 3.31 -11.29 -1.01
N THR A 42 3.90 -11.36 -2.21
CA THR A 42 5.27 -10.88 -2.45
C THR A 42 5.30 -9.63 -3.31
N SER A 43 4.30 -9.42 -4.16
CA SER A 43 4.22 -8.22 -4.98
C SER A 43 2.78 -7.76 -5.16
N VAL A 44 2.59 -6.45 -5.26
CA VAL A 44 1.27 -5.85 -5.48
C VAL A 44 1.41 -4.76 -6.54
N ILE A 45 0.47 -4.74 -7.48
CA ILE A 45 0.33 -3.63 -8.43
C ILE A 45 -0.99 -2.93 -8.11
N VAL A 46 -0.90 -1.66 -7.71
CA VAL A 46 -2.07 -0.81 -7.44
C VAL A 46 -2.37 -0.02 -8.72
N PRO A 47 -3.58 -0.14 -9.29
CA PRO A 47 -3.86 0.44 -10.61
C PRO A 47 -4.08 1.94 -10.57
N GLU A 48 -3.97 2.57 -11.73
CA GLU A 48 -4.35 3.97 -11.87
C GLU A 48 -5.82 4.14 -11.54
N GLY A 49 -6.14 5.28 -10.94
CA GLY A 49 -7.49 5.56 -10.46
C GLY A 49 -7.60 5.44 -8.95
N VAL A 50 -6.72 4.67 -8.31
CA VAL A 50 -6.69 4.60 -6.85
C VAL A 50 -6.09 5.89 -6.33
N THR A 51 -6.83 6.58 -5.46
CA THR A 51 -6.43 7.87 -4.91
C THR A 51 -6.03 7.79 -3.44
N HIS A 52 -6.50 6.78 -2.73
CA HIS A 52 -6.26 6.67 -1.28
C HIS A 52 -6.00 5.24 -0.87
N LEU A 53 -4.97 5.06 -0.04
CA LEU A 53 -4.72 3.80 0.68
C LEU A 53 -5.09 4.03 2.14
N GLY A 54 -5.88 3.11 2.70
CA GLY A 54 -6.35 3.22 4.08
C GLY A 54 -5.27 2.95 5.11
N ASP A 55 -5.63 3.17 6.37
CA ASP A 55 -4.74 2.88 7.49
C ASP A 55 -4.43 1.40 7.55
N ALA A 56 -3.19 1.07 7.85
CA ALA A 56 -2.74 -0.31 8.05
C ALA A 56 -3.04 -1.22 6.85
N VAL A 57 -3.15 -0.64 5.64
CA VAL A 57 -3.63 -1.39 4.46
C VAL A 57 -2.75 -2.61 4.16
N PHE A 58 -1.43 -2.49 4.24
CA PHE A 58 -0.49 -3.59 4.02
C PHE A 58 0.28 -3.95 5.29
N MET A 59 -0.26 -3.57 6.46
CA MET A 59 0.40 -3.84 7.72
C MET A 59 0.69 -5.32 7.85
N ASN A 60 1.90 -5.63 8.25
CA ASN A 60 2.32 -7.00 8.55
C ASN A 60 2.28 -7.93 7.33
N CYS A 61 2.46 -7.38 6.13
CA CYS A 61 2.68 -8.17 4.93
C CYS A 61 4.17 -8.54 4.88
N ILE A 62 4.54 -9.57 5.62
CA ILE A 62 5.95 -9.84 5.95
C ILE A 62 6.79 -10.31 4.76
N ASN A 63 6.15 -10.78 3.68
CA ASN A 63 6.87 -11.21 2.48
C ASN A 63 6.73 -10.25 1.31
N LEU A 64 6.05 -9.13 1.51
CA LEU A 64 5.90 -8.12 0.46
C LEU A 64 7.25 -7.47 0.20
N ASN A 65 7.79 -7.65 -1.01
CA ASN A 65 9.08 -7.07 -1.36
C ASN A 65 9.00 -6.05 -2.49
N ASP A 66 7.90 -6.01 -3.23
CA ASP A 66 7.73 -5.06 -4.33
C ASP A 66 6.29 -4.56 -4.37
N ILE A 67 6.12 -3.26 -4.48
CA ILE A 67 4.81 -2.66 -4.66
C ILE A 67 4.91 -1.52 -5.66
N ARG A 68 3.96 -1.45 -6.58
CA ARG A 68 3.87 -0.36 -7.55
C ARG A 68 2.65 0.49 -7.24
N LEU A 69 2.90 1.77 -6.98
CA LEU A 69 1.87 2.73 -6.64
C LEU A 69 1.55 3.60 -7.86
N PRO A 70 0.27 3.93 -8.08
CA PRO A 70 -0.14 4.71 -9.25
C PRO A 70 0.14 6.19 -9.07
N GLU A 71 0.27 6.91 -10.17
CA GLU A 71 0.46 8.37 -10.11
C GLU A 71 -0.77 9.09 -9.59
N SER A 72 -1.93 8.46 -9.66
CA SER A 72 -3.17 9.03 -9.14
C SER A 72 -3.22 9.09 -7.62
N LEU A 73 -2.34 8.38 -6.92
CA LEU A 73 -2.41 8.24 -5.47
C LEU A 73 -2.11 9.56 -4.76
N LYS A 74 -2.98 9.97 -3.85
CA LYS A 74 -2.91 11.24 -3.15
C LYS A 74 -2.63 11.11 -1.67
N SER A 75 -3.03 9.99 -1.06
CA SER A 75 -2.79 9.81 0.37
C SER A 75 -2.57 8.34 0.72
N ILE A 76 -1.77 8.13 1.76
CA ILE A 76 -1.47 6.82 2.31
C ILE A 76 -1.71 6.92 3.80
N GLY A 77 -2.52 6.02 4.35
CA GLY A 77 -2.91 6.06 5.74
C GLY A 77 -1.79 5.71 6.71
N GLU A 78 -2.07 5.87 7.99
CA GLU A 78 -1.10 5.57 9.04
C GLU A 78 -0.81 4.08 9.08
N CYS A 79 0.42 3.73 9.37
CA CYS A 79 0.85 2.33 9.51
C CYS A 79 0.65 1.49 8.25
N ALA A 80 0.52 2.13 7.08
CA ALA A 80 0.15 1.40 5.85
C ALA A 80 1.13 0.28 5.51
N PHE A 81 2.41 0.46 5.79
CA PHE A 81 3.45 -0.55 5.52
C PHE A 81 4.16 -0.99 6.78
N LEU A 82 3.52 -0.79 7.95
CA LEU A 82 4.12 -1.16 9.21
C LEU A 82 4.47 -2.65 9.20
N HIS A 83 5.70 -2.97 9.57
CA HIS A 83 6.19 -4.34 9.70
C HIS A 83 6.18 -5.11 8.36
N CYS A 84 6.37 -4.40 7.24
CA CYS A 84 6.64 -5.03 5.94
C CYS A 84 8.13 -5.30 5.87
N VAL A 85 8.58 -6.35 6.57
CA VAL A 85 10.01 -6.58 6.82
C VAL A 85 10.81 -6.90 5.57
N SER A 86 10.16 -7.37 4.51
CA SER A 86 10.84 -7.73 3.27
C SER A 86 10.83 -6.63 2.22
N LEU A 87 10.14 -5.52 2.48
CA LEU A 87 10.05 -4.43 1.52
C LEU A 87 11.41 -3.73 1.42
N LYS A 88 11.97 -3.70 0.21
CA LYS A 88 13.33 -3.19 0.00
C LYS A 88 13.37 -1.78 -0.51
N GLN A 89 12.41 -1.40 -1.31
CA GLN A 89 12.32 -0.03 -1.83
C GLN A 89 10.88 0.30 -2.18
N ILE A 90 10.59 1.59 -2.19
CA ILE A 90 9.28 2.09 -2.59
C ILE A 90 9.44 3.44 -3.27
N VAL A 91 8.68 3.65 -4.33
CA VAL A 91 8.63 4.94 -5.04
C VAL A 91 7.30 5.59 -4.71
N LEU A 92 7.35 6.75 -4.06
CA LEU A 92 6.14 7.48 -3.71
C LEU A 92 5.75 8.40 -4.86
N PRO A 93 4.47 8.36 -5.29
CA PRO A 93 4.04 9.15 -6.45
C PRO A 93 4.03 10.65 -6.16
N PRO A 94 4.02 11.48 -7.23
CA PRO A 94 4.21 12.92 -7.08
C PRO A 94 3.09 13.65 -6.33
N GLU A 95 1.89 13.08 -6.26
CA GLU A 95 0.78 13.75 -5.56
C GLU A 95 0.80 13.54 -4.06
N ILE A 96 1.68 12.69 -3.54
CA ILE A 96 1.83 12.49 -2.10
C ILE A 96 2.54 13.70 -1.51
N LYS A 97 1.87 14.40 -0.59
CA LYS A 97 2.39 15.65 -0.02
C LYS A 97 2.81 15.51 1.43
N SER A 98 2.45 14.40 2.07
CA SER A 98 2.85 14.14 3.45
C SER A 98 2.96 12.65 3.67
N LEU A 99 3.79 12.27 4.63
CA LEU A 99 3.92 10.88 5.07
C LEU A 99 3.26 10.75 6.43
N SER A 100 2.39 9.75 6.55
CA SER A 100 1.66 9.49 7.78
C SER A 100 2.56 8.86 8.83
N SER A 101 2.08 8.84 10.08
CA SER A 101 2.82 8.27 11.20
C SER A 101 3.08 6.79 10.99
N GLN A 102 4.27 6.37 11.36
CA GLN A 102 4.70 4.97 11.39
C GLN A 102 4.55 4.24 10.06
N LEU A 103 4.59 4.99 8.96
CA LEU A 103 4.36 4.44 7.63
C LEU A 103 5.28 3.26 7.33
N PHE A 104 6.55 3.37 7.67
CA PHE A 104 7.56 2.34 7.39
C PHE A 104 8.15 1.74 8.66
N HIS A 105 7.42 1.82 9.78
CA HIS A 105 7.93 1.30 11.05
C HIS A 105 8.22 -0.20 10.93
N SER A 106 9.38 -0.60 11.38
CA SER A 106 9.84 -2.00 11.35
C SER A 106 9.96 -2.59 9.94
N CYS A 107 10.12 -1.76 8.92
CA CYS A 107 10.46 -2.23 7.57
C CYS A 107 11.96 -2.48 7.53
N GLU A 108 12.39 -3.63 8.06
CA GLU A 108 13.80 -3.87 8.40
C GLU A 108 14.73 -3.94 7.21
N GLN A 109 14.23 -4.33 6.04
CA GLN A 109 15.04 -4.42 4.82
C GLN A 109 14.91 -3.21 3.91
N LEU A 110 14.16 -2.20 4.33
CA LEU A 110 13.93 -1.03 3.49
C LEU A 110 15.22 -0.20 3.42
N THR A 111 15.77 -0.06 2.23
CA THR A 111 17.01 0.68 2.00
C THR A 111 16.80 1.95 1.18
N SER A 112 15.69 2.05 0.44
CA SER A 112 15.46 3.18 -0.45
C SER A 112 14.00 3.58 -0.45
N VAL A 113 13.76 4.87 -0.19
CA VAL A 113 12.43 5.47 -0.35
C VAL A 113 12.62 6.66 -1.29
N PHE A 114 11.97 6.60 -2.47
CA PHE A 114 12.08 7.68 -3.45
C PHE A 114 10.93 8.66 -3.19
N LEU A 115 11.28 9.83 -2.66
CA LEU A 115 10.31 10.83 -2.22
C LEU A 115 9.95 11.79 -3.34
N PRO A 116 8.70 12.25 -3.40
CA PRO A 116 8.32 13.27 -4.38
C PRO A 116 8.90 14.63 -4.01
N ASP A 117 9.11 15.50 -5.02
CA ASP A 117 9.72 16.81 -4.83
C ASP A 117 8.89 17.73 -3.93
N ASN A 118 7.57 17.55 -3.94
CA ASN A 118 6.64 18.46 -3.24
C ASN A 118 6.25 17.98 -1.85
N LEU A 119 7.01 17.06 -1.29
CA LEU A 119 6.70 16.56 0.05
C LEU A 119 6.86 17.66 1.09
N SER A 120 5.83 17.92 1.88
CA SER A 120 5.82 19.03 2.84
C SER A 120 5.82 18.57 4.30
N GLN A 121 5.41 17.34 4.57
CA GLN A 121 5.32 16.84 5.94
C GLN A 121 5.71 15.37 6.02
N ILE A 122 6.40 15.02 7.10
CA ILE A 122 6.74 13.64 7.41
C ILE A 122 6.23 13.35 8.82
N GLY A 123 5.32 12.38 8.93
CA GLY A 123 4.81 11.93 10.22
C GLY A 123 5.85 11.12 10.99
N VAL A 124 5.67 11.02 12.27
CA VAL A 124 6.60 10.30 13.14
C VAL A 124 6.10 8.91 13.49
#